data_d5c138ff93037c1578ce5d212c1156eb
#
_entry.id   d5c138ff93037c1578ce5d212c1156eb
#
_cell.length_a   1.000
_cell.length_b   1.000
_cell.length_c   1.000
_cell.angle_alpha   90.00
_cell.angle_beta   90.00
_cell.angle_gamma   90.00
#
_symmetry.space_group_name_H-M   'P 1'
#
loop_
_entity.id
_entity.type
_entity.pdbx_description
1 polymer ?
#
loop_
_entity_poly.entity_id
_entity_poly.type
_entity_poly.pdbx_seq_one_letter_code
_entity_poly.pdbx_strand_id
1 'polypeptide(L)'
;ADYFVLYYEPAGAWEQTLDTLLRVHNPIRSEREYYTVQTEGRGGHPTSTSLPETFSLHYVDEHLLSREKLRNLEDLSEELCSERQSVQDFLDKSFGFCLLHGDEVAGWCLSEYNTAERCEIGIATFEPHRRRGIATAMASALLAYAPSQGISHVGWHCYTSNVASAATARKAGLLKTVEYPVRLAYLNETINLAVHGNVAFQQGQYDRALERYLEAFHGGDAPVWVYGNAACASALLGQRSTAIAYLDEALDRGYDDLERLLTSEHLASLHDMEEWKALVDRLGEIASSTA
;
A
#
# COMPACT_ATOMS: atom_id res chain seq x y z
N ALA A 1 -2.36 9.19 8.81
CA ALA A 1 -3.24 10.32 8.47
C ALA A 1 -4.69 9.86 8.58
N ASP A 2 -5.54 10.65 9.25
CA ASP A 2 -6.94 10.29 9.42
C ASP A 2 -7.69 10.43 8.08
N TYR A 3 -8.39 9.38 7.72
CA TYR A 3 -9.19 9.32 6.50
C TYR A 3 -10.48 8.51 6.74
N PHE A 4 -11.44 8.64 5.84
CA PHE A 4 -12.61 7.75 5.80
C PHE A 4 -12.81 7.15 4.41
N VAL A 5 -13.38 5.97 4.37
CA VAL A 5 -13.87 5.30 3.15
C VAL A 5 -15.33 4.96 3.36
N LEU A 6 -16.20 5.51 2.53
CA LEU A 6 -17.63 5.21 2.56
C LEU A 6 -18.01 4.31 1.37
N TYR A 7 -18.63 3.22 1.70
CA TYR A 7 -19.15 2.22 0.77
C TYR A 7 -20.65 2.42 0.61
N TYR A 8 -21.17 2.31 -0.61
CA TYR A 8 -22.60 2.46 -0.86
C TYR A 8 -23.05 1.66 -2.09
N GLU A 9 -24.35 1.38 -2.16
CA GLU A 9 -24.95 0.68 -3.31
C GLU A 9 -25.02 1.59 -4.54
N PRO A 10 -24.57 1.11 -5.73
CA PRO A 10 -24.46 1.95 -6.93
C PRO A 10 -25.81 2.46 -7.46
N ALA A 11 -26.91 1.79 -7.15
CA ALA A 11 -28.26 2.09 -7.70
C ALA A 11 -29.12 2.98 -6.78
N GLY A 12 -28.59 3.46 -5.67
CA GLY A 12 -29.37 4.18 -4.64
C GLY A 12 -29.29 5.70 -4.75
N ALA A 13 -30.17 6.38 -4.00
CA ALA A 13 -30.15 7.85 -3.83
C ALA A 13 -28.90 8.34 -3.07
N TRP A 14 -28.05 7.43 -2.61
CA TRP A 14 -26.88 7.75 -1.79
C TRP A 14 -25.83 8.55 -2.54
N GLU A 15 -25.65 8.36 -3.84
CA GLU A 15 -24.59 9.05 -4.59
C GLU A 15 -24.73 10.58 -4.51
N GLN A 16 -25.93 11.10 -4.82
CA GLN A 16 -26.20 12.55 -4.75
C GLN A 16 -26.17 13.06 -3.31
N THR A 17 -26.65 12.25 -2.36
CA THR A 17 -26.66 12.57 -0.95
C THR A 17 -25.23 12.70 -0.42
N LEU A 18 -24.35 11.72 -0.73
CA LEU A 18 -22.95 11.75 -0.33
C LEU A 18 -22.18 12.87 -0.98
N ASP A 19 -22.41 13.17 -2.25
CA ASP A 19 -21.80 14.29 -2.95
C ASP A 19 -22.16 15.65 -2.28
N THR A 20 -23.34 15.75 -1.74
CA THR A 20 -23.78 16.94 -1.02
C THR A 20 -23.20 17.02 0.37
N LEU A 21 -23.28 15.93 1.15
CA LEU A 21 -22.81 15.87 2.54
C LEU A 21 -21.30 15.99 2.65
N LEU A 22 -20.57 15.37 1.73
CA LEU A 22 -19.12 15.32 1.75
C LEU A 22 -18.44 16.41 0.94
N ARG A 23 -19.21 17.34 0.40
CA ARG A 23 -18.70 18.40 -0.50
C ARG A 23 -17.51 19.17 0.08
N VAL A 24 -17.54 19.43 1.38
CA VAL A 24 -16.46 20.17 2.07
C VAL A 24 -15.16 19.37 2.14
N HIS A 25 -15.23 18.05 2.09
CA HIS A 25 -14.07 17.16 2.14
C HIS A 25 -13.55 16.80 0.74
N ASN A 26 -14.23 17.24 -0.33
CA ASN A 26 -13.85 16.96 -1.71
C ASN A 26 -13.41 15.48 -1.89
N PRO A 27 -14.30 14.48 -1.69
CA PRO A 27 -13.89 13.09 -1.65
C PRO A 27 -13.47 12.57 -3.03
N ILE A 28 -12.47 11.72 -3.02
CA ILE A 28 -12.04 10.96 -4.19
C ILE A 28 -13.10 9.91 -4.49
N ARG A 29 -13.56 9.87 -5.74
CA ARG A 29 -14.43 8.81 -6.25
C ARG A 29 -13.57 7.66 -6.73
N SER A 30 -13.85 6.46 -6.24
CA SER A 30 -13.15 5.25 -6.63
C SER A 30 -14.11 4.06 -6.59
N GLU A 31 -13.62 2.91 -7.02
CA GLU A 31 -14.35 1.65 -7.01
C GLU A 31 -13.50 0.58 -6.34
N ARG A 32 -14.16 -0.31 -5.61
CA ARG A 32 -13.52 -1.47 -4.99
C ARG A 32 -14.19 -2.76 -5.44
N GLU A 33 -13.37 -3.78 -5.58
CA GLU A 33 -13.79 -5.15 -5.82
C GLU A 33 -13.77 -5.93 -4.51
N TYR A 34 -14.76 -6.78 -4.31
CA TYR A 34 -14.81 -7.73 -3.22
C TYR A 34 -14.74 -9.15 -3.76
N TYR A 35 -13.83 -9.90 -3.20
CA TYR A 35 -13.61 -11.31 -3.49
C TYR A 35 -13.90 -12.12 -2.24
N THR A 36 -14.48 -13.33 -2.41
CA THR A 36 -14.76 -14.24 -1.30
C THR A 36 -14.39 -15.67 -1.63
N VAL A 37 -14.18 -16.45 -0.57
CA VAL A 37 -14.09 -17.90 -0.66
C VAL A 37 -14.65 -18.54 0.59
N GLN A 38 -15.31 -19.70 0.41
CA GLN A 38 -15.64 -20.59 1.50
C GLN A 38 -14.47 -21.53 1.74
N THR A 39 -14.11 -21.72 2.99
CA THR A 39 -12.94 -22.51 3.38
C THR A 39 -13.29 -23.95 3.74
N GLU A 40 -14.59 -24.32 3.75
CA GLU A 40 -15.05 -25.67 3.97
C GLU A 40 -14.42 -26.66 2.98
N GLY A 41 -13.82 -27.73 3.49
CA GLY A 41 -13.12 -28.71 2.69
C GLY A 41 -11.68 -28.32 2.26
N ARG A 42 -11.20 -27.14 2.61
CA ARG A 42 -9.81 -26.70 2.35
C ARG A 42 -8.83 -27.03 3.47
N GLY A 43 -9.28 -27.66 4.57
CA GLY A 43 -8.43 -28.03 5.71
C GLY A 43 -7.29 -28.95 5.27
N GLY A 44 -6.07 -28.47 5.42
CA GLY A 44 -4.82 -29.18 5.14
C GLY A 44 -3.65 -28.25 5.40
N HIS A 45 -2.47 -28.82 5.56
CA HIS A 45 -1.25 -28.02 5.57
C HIS A 45 -1.18 -27.20 4.28
N PRO A 46 -0.66 -25.95 4.34
CA PRO A 46 -0.52 -25.12 3.16
C PRO A 46 0.11 -25.94 2.05
N THR A 47 -0.65 -26.21 0.99
CA THR A 47 -0.08 -26.85 -0.19
C THR A 47 1.06 -25.97 -0.64
N SER A 48 2.26 -26.54 -0.66
CA SER A 48 3.48 -25.92 -1.11
C SER A 48 3.27 -25.32 -2.51
N THR A 49 2.75 -24.10 -2.55
CA THR A 49 3.05 -23.23 -3.67
C THR A 49 4.57 -23.14 -3.62
N SER A 50 5.26 -23.53 -4.68
CA SER A 50 6.72 -23.57 -4.69
C SER A 50 7.28 -22.18 -4.40
N LEU A 51 7.54 -21.93 -3.12
CA LEU A 51 8.28 -20.75 -2.70
C LEU A 51 9.70 -20.85 -3.26
N PRO A 52 10.29 -19.77 -3.74
CA PRO A 52 11.72 -19.77 -4.01
C PRO A 52 12.49 -20.17 -2.75
N GLU A 53 13.53 -20.98 -2.90
CA GLU A 53 14.31 -21.55 -1.77
C GLU A 53 14.86 -20.51 -0.77
N THR A 54 14.97 -19.25 -1.22
CA THR A 54 15.46 -18.15 -0.39
C THR A 54 14.41 -17.57 0.56
N PHE A 55 13.13 -18.04 0.46
CA PHE A 55 12.05 -17.55 1.31
C PHE A 55 11.57 -18.65 2.26
N SER A 56 11.21 -18.27 3.47
CA SER A 56 10.58 -19.14 4.47
C SER A 56 9.28 -18.55 4.99
N LEU A 57 8.23 -19.39 5.04
CA LEU A 57 6.93 -19.01 5.56
C LEU A 57 6.89 -19.23 7.07
N HIS A 58 6.46 -18.20 7.80
CA HIS A 58 6.34 -18.22 9.26
C HIS A 58 4.94 -17.82 9.70
N TYR A 59 4.42 -18.51 10.71
CA TYR A 59 3.23 -18.06 11.43
C TYR A 59 3.62 -16.86 12.30
N VAL A 60 2.72 -15.86 12.39
CA VAL A 60 2.95 -14.68 13.22
C VAL A 60 2.58 -15.01 14.65
N ASP A 61 3.58 -15.22 15.49
CA ASP A 61 3.49 -15.56 16.91
C ASP A 61 4.51 -14.77 17.75
N GLU A 62 4.43 -14.93 19.07
CA GLU A 62 5.36 -14.29 20.01
C GLU A 62 6.83 -14.63 19.70
N HIS A 63 7.11 -15.88 19.26
CA HIS A 63 8.46 -16.30 18.95
C HIS A 63 9.03 -15.55 17.74
N LEU A 64 8.25 -15.39 16.68
CA LEU A 64 8.65 -14.57 15.53
C LEU A 64 8.88 -13.10 15.94
N LEU A 65 7.95 -12.54 16.71
CA LEU A 65 7.98 -11.13 17.10
C LEU A 65 9.08 -10.80 18.11
N SER A 66 9.64 -11.81 18.80
CA SER A 66 10.80 -11.65 19.69
C SER A 66 12.14 -11.56 18.96
N ARG A 67 12.17 -11.68 17.64
CA ARG A 67 13.40 -11.66 16.84
C ARG A 67 13.84 -10.21 16.53
N GLU A 68 14.30 -9.47 17.54
CA GLU A 68 14.66 -8.04 17.48
C GLU A 68 15.59 -7.63 16.31
N LYS A 69 16.37 -8.57 15.75
CA LYS A 69 17.28 -8.31 14.63
C LYS A 69 16.64 -8.47 13.25
N LEU A 70 15.35 -8.83 13.21
CA LEU A 70 14.65 -9.03 11.96
C LEU A 70 14.28 -7.67 11.37
N ARG A 71 14.81 -7.36 10.19
CA ARG A 71 14.46 -6.11 9.46
C ARG A 71 12.99 -6.10 9.07
N ASN A 72 12.39 -4.92 9.01
CA ASN A 72 10.96 -4.68 8.72
C ASN A 72 10.01 -5.35 9.73
N LEU A 73 10.50 -5.71 10.93
CA LEU A 73 9.65 -6.25 11.99
C LEU A 73 8.76 -5.17 12.60
N GLU A 74 9.26 -3.93 12.64
CA GLU A 74 8.50 -2.77 13.12
C GLU A 74 7.28 -2.52 12.24
N ASP A 75 7.45 -2.51 10.91
CA ASP A 75 6.34 -2.38 9.96
C ASP A 75 5.28 -3.47 10.14
N LEU A 76 5.71 -4.74 10.34
CA LEU A 76 4.78 -5.82 10.65
C LEU A 76 4.05 -5.54 11.97
N SER A 77 4.74 -5.07 13.02
CA SER A 77 4.16 -4.81 14.33
C SER A 77 3.16 -3.64 14.28
N GLU A 78 3.43 -2.62 13.50
CA GLU A 78 2.50 -1.52 13.24
C GLU A 78 1.23 -2.03 12.54
N GLU A 79 1.39 -2.89 11.52
CA GLU A 79 0.25 -3.47 10.81
C GLU A 79 -0.62 -4.34 11.71
N LEU A 80 -0.01 -5.14 12.62
CA LEU A 80 -0.78 -5.91 13.62
C LEU A 80 -1.67 -5.02 14.49
N CYS A 81 -1.27 -3.77 14.70
CA CYS A 81 -2.01 -2.78 15.48
C CYS A 81 -2.96 -1.92 14.63
N SER A 82 -3.00 -2.07 13.30
CA SER A 82 -3.85 -1.26 12.42
C SER A 82 -5.33 -1.47 12.70
N GLU A 83 -5.73 -2.71 12.97
CA GLU A 83 -7.10 -3.14 13.25
C GLU A 83 -7.29 -3.67 14.69
N ARG A 84 -6.25 -3.63 15.50
CA ARG A 84 -6.21 -4.14 16.88
C ARG A 84 -5.60 -3.12 17.82
N GLN A 85 -5.98 -3.18 19.10
CA GLN A 85 -5.50 -2.24 20.10
C GLN A 85 -4.02 -2.45 20.47
N SER A 86 -3.48 -3.64 20.22
CA SER A 86 -2.10 -4.03 20.51
C SER A 86 -1.73 -5.30 19.77
N VAL A 87 -0.43 -5.58 19.70
CA VAL A 87 0.11 -6.86 19.21
C VAL A 87 -0.50 -8.05 19.95
N GLN A 88 -0.66 -7.96 21.30
CA GLN A 88 -1.28 -9.03 22.06
C GLN A 88 -2.74 -9.23 21.68
N ASP A 89 -3.50 -8.16 21.46
CA ASP A 89 -4.89 -8.24 21.00
C ASP A 89 -5.00 -8.91 19.62
N PHE A 90 -4.01 -8.70 18.72
CA PHE A 90 -3.91 -9.43 17.47
C PHE A 90 -3.64 -10.92 17.70
N LEU A 91 -2.66 -11.27 18.51
CA LEU A 91 -2.30 -12.68 18.79
C LEU A 91 -3.46 -13.47 19.42
N ASP A 92 -4.29 -12.80 20.21
CA ASP A 92 -5.45 -13.41 20.88
C ASP A 92 -6.67 -13.59 19.96
N LYS A 93 -6.83 -12.72 18.95
CA LYS A 93 -8.09 -12.62 18.18
C LYS A 93 -7.92 -12.77 16.65
N SER A 94 -6.69 -12.77 16.19
CA SER A 94 -6.35 -12.80 14.76
C SER A 94 -5.25 -13.82 14.51
N PHE A 95 -4.94 -14.07 13.26
CA PHE A 95 -3.86 -14.96 12.85
C PHE A 95 -3.27 -14.48 11.53
N GLY A 96 -2.06 -14.93 11.23
CA GLY A 96 -1.44 -14.55 9.97
C GLY A 96 -0.14 -15.24 9.72
N PHE A 97 0.38 -14.99 8.54
CA PHE A 97 1.67 -15.51 8.07
C PHE A 97 2.51 -14.37 7.54
N CYS A 98 3.81 -14.46 7.74
CA CYS A 98 4.77 -13.63 7.04
C CYS A 98 5.79 -14.49 6.30
N LEU A 99 6.42 -13.92 5.29
CA LEU A 99 7.56 -14.53 4.59
C LEU A 99 8.83 -13.79 4.96
N LEU A 100 9.84 -14.57 5.32
CA LEU A 100 11.19 -14.09 5.55
C LEU A 100 12.06 -14.36 4.33
N HIS A 101 12.92 -13.41 4.01
CA HIS A 101 14.04 -13.53 3.10
C HIS A 101 15.34 -13.28 3.88
N GLY A 102 16.00 -14.36 4.32
CA GLY A 102 17.09 -14.24 5.30
C GLY A 102 16.61 -13.66 6.62
N ASP A 103 17.18 -12.51 7.03
CA ASP A 103 16.83 -11.79 8.25
C ASP A 103 15.92 -10.57 7.98
N GLU A 104 15.02 -10.70 7.02
CA GLU A 104 14.12 -9.62 6.62
C GLU A 104 12.70 -10.13 6.43
N VAL A 105 11.70 -9.40 6.94
CA VAL A 105 10.29 -9.61 6.59
C VAL A 105 10.08 -9.12 5.16
N ALA A 106 9.77 -10.02 4.25
CA ALA A 106 9.52 -9.71 2.83
C ALA A 106 8.06 -9.33 2.55
N GLY A 107 7.16 -9.66 3.47
CA GLY A 107 5.74 -9.36 3.40
C GLY A 107 4.93 -10.18 4.38
N TRP A 108 3.65 -9.88 4.49
CA TRP A 108 2.70 -10.54 5.40
C TRP A 108 1.32 -10.72 4.78
N CYS A 109 0.54 -11.64 5.37
CA CYS A 109 -0.87 -11.86 5.09
C CYS A 109 -1.57 -12.15 6.42
N LEU A 110 -2.45 -11.26 6.83
CA LEU A 110 -3.08 -11.25 8.15
C LEU A 110 -4.59 -11.39 8.02
N SER A 111 -5.22 -11.98 9.04
CA SER A 111 -6.67 -11.96 9.18
C SER A 111 -7.10 -10.68 9.88
N GLU A 112 -7.98 -9.94 9.24
CA GLU A 112 -8.52 -8.65 9.70
C GLU A 112 -10.04 -8.77 9.92
N TYR A 113 -10.61 -7.85 10.70
CA TYR A 113 -12.05 -7.76 10.94
C TYR A 113 -12.70 -9.09 11.33
N ASN A 114 -12.00 -9.89 12.15
CA ASN A 114 -12.43 -11.23 12.52
C ASN A 114 -13.76 -11.18 13.28
N THR A 115 -14.71 -11.99 12.83
CA THR A 115 -15.97 -12.32 13.52
C THR A 115 -15.97 -13.82 13.83
N ALA A 116 -17.10 -14.37 14.33
CA ALA A 116 -17.16 -15.79 14.69
C ALA A 116 -16.77 -16.74 13.54
N GLU A 117 -17.17 -16.44 12.30
CA GLU A 117 -16.99 -17.34 11.14
C GLU A 117 -16.33 -16.66 9.94
N ARG A 118 -15.99 -15.38 10.04
CA ARG A 118 -15.53 -14.58 8.90
C ARG A 118 -14.30 -13.77 9.26
N CYS A 119 -13.40 -13.61 8.28
CA CYS A 119 -12.35 -12.61 8.33
C CYS A 119 -12.13 -12.00 6.94
N GLU A 120 -11.46 -10.86 6.92
CA GLU A 120 -10.89 -10.26 5.73
C GLU A 120 -9.39 -10.57 5.67
N ILE A 121 -8.78 -10.42 4.49
CA ILE A 121 -7.33 -10.54 4.32
C ILE A 121 -6.71 -9.15 4.15
N GLY A 122 -5.79 -8.79 5.06
CA GLY A 122 -4.79 -7.77 4.87
C GLY A 122 -3.49 -8.38 4.35
N ILE A 123 -2.92 -7.83 3.30
CA ILE A 123 -1.71 -8.38 2.69
C ILE A 123 -0.79 -7.28 2.15
N ALA A 124 0.49 -7.41 2.46
CA ALA A 124 1.53 -6.55 1.91
C ALA A 124 2.74 -7.37 1.44
N THR A 125 3.47 -6.81 0.49
CA THR A 125 4.76 -7.34 0.03
C THR A 125 5.66 -6.14 -0.25
N PHE A 126 6.83 -6.12 0.37
CA PHE A 126 7.82 -5.09 0.13
C PHE A 126 8.30 -5.10 -1.33
N GLU A 127 8.57 -3.93 -1.86
CA GLU A 127 8.81 -3.73 -3.29
C GLU A 127 9.90 -4.64 -3.88
N PRO A 128 11.07 -4.82 -3.25
CA PRO A 128 12.14 -5.70 -3.77
C PRO A 128 11.73 -7.16 -3.92
N HIS A 129 10.65 -7.58 -3.23
CA HIS A 129 10.19 -8.96 -3.20
C HIS A 129 8.93 -9.22 -4.04
N ARG A 130 8.38 -8.18 -4.69
CA ARG A 130 7.17 -8.30 -5.53
C ARG A 130 7.40 -9.17 -6.76
N ARG A 131 6.30 -9.65 -7.34
CA ARG A 131 6.26 -10.48 -8.57
C ARG A 131 7.00 -11.81 -8.50
N ARG A 132 7.28 -12.31 -7.28
CA ARG A 132 7.91 -13.63 -7.01
C ARG A 132 6.92 -14.69 -6.54
N GLY A 133 5.60 -14.42 -6.59
CA GLY A 133 4.56 -15.37 -6.16
C GLY A 133 4.34 -15.43 -4.65
N ILE A 134 5.11 -14.71 -3.84
CA ILE A 134 5.09 -14.81 -2.38
C ILE A 134 3.75 -14.37 -1.77
N ALA A 135 3.11 -13.32 -2.31
CA ALA A 135 1.78 -12.90 -1.86
C ALA A 135 0.73 -14.01 -2.03
N THR A 136 0.74 -14.71 -3.18
CA THR A 136 -0.15 -15.85 -3.43
C THR A 136 0.13 -16.99 -2.46
N ALA A 137 1.40 -17.25 -2.14
CA ALA A 137 1.78 -18.32 -1.20
C ALA A 137 1.30 -18.01 0.22
N MET A 138 1.49 -16.77 0.70
CA MET A 138 0.99 -16.34 2.01
C MET A 138 -0.54 -16.41 2.10
N ALA A 139 -1.25 -15.91 1.09
CA ALA A 139 -2.71 -15.98 1.03
C ALA A 139 -3.20 -17.44 1.03
N SER A 140 -2.55 -18.34 0.28
CA SER A 140 -2.89 -19.76 0.26
C SER A 140 -2.67 -20.42 1.63
N ALA A 141 -1.60 -20.03 2.34
CA ALA A 141 -1.32 -20.54 3.68
C ALA A 141 -2.39 -20.07 4.67
N LEU A 142 -2.78 -18.80 4.63
CA LEU A 142 -3.84 -18.26 5.47
C LEU A 142 -5.17 -18.98 5.21
N LEU A 143 -5.55 -19.16 3.95
CA LEU A 143 -6.78 -19.84 3.55
C LEU A 143 -6.81 -21.31 3.99
N ALA A 144 -5.66 -22.01 3.97
CA ALA A 144 -5.56 -23.37 4.45
C ALA A 144 -5.65 -23.47 5.98
N TYR A 145 -5.20 -22.44 6.68
CA TYR A 145 -5.19 -22.37 8.15
C TYR A 145 -6.53 -21.90 8.74
N ALA A 146 -7.26 -21.02 8.04
CA ALA A 146 -8.50 -20.40 8.49
C ALA A 146 -9.55 -21.35 9.07
N PRO A 147 -9.80 -22.59 8.50
CA PRO A 147 -10.74 -23.53 9.09
C PRO A 147 -10.37 -23.99 10.50
N SER A 148 -9.07 -24.10 10.82
CA SER A 148 -8.61 -24.46 12.16
C SER A 148 -8.91 -23.39 13.22
N GLN A 149 -9.18 -22.18 12.76
CA GLN A 149 -9.57 -21.03 13.58
C GLN A 149 -11.10 -20.80 13.59
N GLY A 150 -11.89 -21.73 13.05
CA GLY A 150 -13.34 -21.62 12.95
C GLY A 150 -13.81 -20.68 11.85
N ILE A 151 -12.93 -20.17 10.99
CA ILE A 151 -13.28 -19.27 9.90
C ILE A 151 -13.73 -20.08 8.69
N SER A 152 -15.00 -19.92 8.32
CA SER A 152 -15.60 -20.57 7.15
C SER A 152 -15.66 -19.67 5.91
N HIS A 153 -15.58 -18.34 6.09
CA HIS A 153 -15.67 -17.37 5.01
C HIS A 153 -14.50 -16.38 5.09
N VAL A 154 -13.77 -16.27 4.01
CA VAL A 154 -12.68 -15.29 3.90
C VAL A 154 -12.97 -14.31 2.78
N GLY A 155 -12.87 -13.03 3.12
CA GLY A 155 -13.04 -11.90 2.22
C GLY A 155 -11.70 -11.27 1.82
N TRP A 156 -11.74 -10.51 0.73
CA TRP A 156 -10.62 -9.73 0.22
C TRP A 156 -11.14 -8.50 -0.51
N HIS A 157 -10.76 -7.34 -0.05
CA HIS A 157 -11.08 -6.08 -0.71
C HIS A 157 -9.85 -5.49 -1.40
N CYS A 158 -10.05 -4.98 -2.61
CA CYS A 158 -9.03 -4.14 -3.27
C CYS A 158 -9.68 -3.06 -4.14
N TYR A 159 -8.95 -1.98 -4.40
CA TYR A 159 -9.37 -1.02 -5.41
C TYR A 159 -9.32 -1.64 -6.81
N THR A 160 -10.25 -1.29 -7.68
CA THR A 160 -10.28 -1.77 -9.09
C THR A 160 -8.99 -1.44 -9.84
N SER A 161 -8.33 -0.34 -9.46
CA SER A 161 -7.03 0.07 -9.98
C SER A 161 -5.86 -0.82 -9.49
N ASN A 162 -6.04 -1.58 -8.39
CA ASN A 162 -5.01 -2.48 -7.86
C ASN A 162 -5.08 -3.85 -8.54
N VAL A 163 -4.70 -3.88 -9.83
CA VAL A 163 -4.72 -5.08 -10.66
C VAL A 163 -3.88 -6.22 -10.07
N ALA A 164 -2.78 -5.89 -9.37
CA ALA A 164 -1.90 -6.87 -8.75
C ALA A 164 -2.59 -7.59 -7.57
N SER A 165 -3.29 -6.84 -6.71
CA SER A 165 -4.07 -7.39 -5.60
C SER A 165 -5.20 -8.27 -6.12
N ALA A 166 -5.99 -7.80 -7.09
CA ALA A 166 -7.05 -8.56 -7.74
C ALA A 166 -6.54 -9.87 -8.38
N ALA A 167 -5.37 -9.83 -9.03
CA ALA A 167 -4.74 -11.02 -9.61
C ALA A 167 -4.30 -12.01 -8.51
N THR A 168 -3.79 -11.52 -7.39
CA THR A 168 -3.38 -12.34 -6.25
C THR A 168 -4.58 -13.03 -5.61
N ALA A 169 -5.67 -12.30 -5.35
CA ALA A 169 -6.91 -12.87 -4.82
C ALA A 169 -7.43 -14.03 -5.69
N ARG A 170 -7.51 -13.81 -7.01
CA ARG A 170 -7.92 -14.87 -7.97
C ARG A 170 -6.99 -16.08 -7.98
N LYS A 171 -5.66 -15.86 -7.95
CA LYS A 171 -4.68 -16.95 -7.90
C LYS A 171 -4.76 -17.74 -6.60
N ALA A 172 -5.07 -17.10 -5.48
CA ALA A 172 -5.33 -17.78 -4.21
C ALA A 172 -6.67 -18.53 -4.18
N GLY A 173 -7.51 -18.36 -5.21
CA GLY A 173 -8.78 -19.07 -5.38
C GLY A 173 -9.99 -18.36 -4.81
N LEU A 174 -9.91 -17.05 -4.57
CA LEU A 174 -11.07 -16.24 -4.24
C LEU A 174 -11.81 -15.83 -5.53
N LEU A 175 -13.12 -15.72 -5.44
CA LEU A 175 -14.00 -15.34 -6.54
C LEU A 175 -14.52 -13.93 -6.33
N LYS A 176 -14.46 -13.09 -7.36
CA LYS A 176 -15.09 -11.76 -7.33
C LYS A 176 -16.60 -11.90 -7.18
N THR A 177 -17.16 -11.27 -6.18
CA THR A 177 -18.59 -11.32 -5.86
C THR A 177 -19.33 -10.03 -6.12
N VAL A 178 -18.67 -8.89 -5.86
CA VAL A 178 -19.28 -7.58 -6.06
C VAL A 178 -18.22 -6.54 -6.40
N GLU A 179 -18.66 -5.51 -7.10
CA GLU A 179 -17.93 -4.26 -7.32
C GLU A 179 -18.84 -3.12 -6.89
N TYR A 180 -18.30 -2.15 -6.16
CA TYR A 180 -19.09 -1.07 -5.62
C TYR A 180 -18.27 0.23 -5.53
N PRO A 181 -18.98 1.37 -5.70
CA PRO A 181 -18.36 2.67 -5.60
C PRO A 181 -18.03 3.00 -4.15
N VAL A 182 -16.95 3.77 -3.99
CA VAL A 182 -16.51 4.30 -2.70
C VAL A 182 -16.24 5.80 -2.79
N ARG A 183 -16.34 6.46 -1.65
CA ARG A 183 -15.86 7.82 -1.43
C ARG A 183 -14.76 7.77 -0.39
N LEU A 184 -13.57 8.23 -0.77
CA LEU A 184 -12.40 8.34 0.10
C LEU A 184 -12.05 9.80 0.28
N ALA A 185 -11.85 10.25 1.50
CA ALA A 185 -11.24 11.56 1.76
C ALA A 185 -10.34 11.50 2.98
N TYR A 186 -9.25 12.26 2.92
CA TYR A 186 -8.40 12.53 4.06
C TYR A 186 -8.91 13.77 4.79
N LEU A 187 -8.92 13.72 6.14
CA LEU A 187 -9.36 14.85 6.96
C LEU A 187 -8.36 16.01 6.90
N ASN A 188 -7.09 15.72 6.67
CA ASN A 188 -6.08 16.73 6.37
C ASN A 188 -6.22 17.16 4.91
N GLU A 189 -6.56 18.45 4.68
CA GLU A 189 -6.81 19.00 3.36
C GLU A 189 -5.58 18.94 2.44
N THR A 190 -4.38 19.21 2.97
CA THR A 190 -3.12 19.13 2.23
C THR A 190 -2.88 17.73 1.69
N ILE A 191 -3.06 16.70 2.55
CA ILE A 191 -2.95 15.30 2.14
C ILE A 191 -4.04 14.94 1.14
N ASN A 192 -5.27 15.39 1.36
CA ASN A 192 -6.39 15.10 0.46
C ASN A 192 -6.12 15.66 -0.95
N LEU A 193 -5.65 16.90 -1.05
CA LEU A 193 -5.23 17.51 -2.32
C LEU A 193 -4.10 16.74 -2.99
N ALA A 194 -3.07 16.37 -2.23
CA ALA A 194 -1.95 15.61 -2.76
C ALA A 194 -2.37 14.22 -3.29
N VAL A 195 -3.30 13.55 -2.62
CA VAL A 195 -3.84 12.26 -3.08
C VAL A 195 -4.71 12.42 -4.32
N HIS A 196 -5.47 13.52 -4.47
CA HIS A 196 -6.11 13.86 -5.73
C HIS A 196 -5.09 14.04 -6.86
N GLY A 197 -3.93 14.64 -6.57
CA GLY A 197 -2.79 14.72 -7.48
C GLY A 197 -2.30 13.33 -7.90
N ASN A 198 -2.14 12.40 -6.95
CA ASN A 198 -1.73 11.02 -7.24
C ASN A 198 -2.73 10.30 -8.16
N VAL A 199 -4.02 10.49 -7.95
CA VAL A 199 -5.07 9.91 -8.81
C VAL A 199 -4.95 10.46 -10.24
N ALA A 200 -4.79 11.78 -10.39
CA ALA A 200 -4.60 12.39 -11.71
C ALA A 200 -3.30 11.89 -12.38
N PHE A 201 -2.22 11.76 -11.61
CA PHE A 201 -0.94 11.23 -12.09
C PHE A 201 -1.07 9.82 -12.65
N GLN A 202 -1.73 8.92 -11.91
CA GLN A 202 -2.00 7.55 -12.35
C GLN A 202 -2.86 7.46 -13.61
N GLN A 203 -3.68 8.48 -13.86
CA GLN A 203 -4.49 8.62 -15.08
C GLN A 203 -3.72 9.26 -16.25
N GLY A 204 -2.45 9.59 -16.07
CA GLY A 204 -1.62 10.27 -17.07
C GLY A 204 -1.93 11.77 -17.24
N GLN A 205 -2.73 12.36 -16.35
CA GLN A 205 -3.11 13.78 -16.35
C GLN A 205 -2.08 14.58 -15.54
N TYR A 206 -0.85 14.65 -16.04
CA TYR A 206 0.29 15.20 -15.28
C TYR A 206 0.18 16.68 -14.97
N ASP A 207 -0.43 17.47 -15.86
CA ASP A 207 -0.75 18.89 -15.66
C ASP A 207 -1.70 19.08 -14.47
N ARG A 208 -2.77 18.29 -14.44
CA ARG A 208 -3.73 18.31 -13.34
C ARG A 208 -3.13 17.76 -12.03
N ALA A 209 -2.28 16.75 -12.12
CA ALA A 209 -1.56 16.24 -10.97
C ALA A 209 -0.69 17.32 -10.33
N LEU A 210 0.10 18.02 -11.16
CA LEU A 210 0.95 19.11 -10.70
C LEU A 210 0.13 20.25 -10.09
N GLU A 211 -0.99 20.64 -10.69
CA GLU A 211 -1.91 21.63 -10.11
C GLU A 211 -2.33 21.27 -8.69
N ARG A 212 -2.74 20.01 -8.45
CA ARG A 212 -3.14 19.55 -7.12
C ARG A 212 -1.99 19.50 -6.12
N TYR A 213 -0.79 19.13 -6.54
CA TYR A 213 0.39 19.20 -5.68
C TYR A 213 0.74 20.64 -5.29
N LEU A 214 0.62 21.59 -6.23
CA LEU A 214 0.82 23.01 -5.95
C LEU A 214 -0.21 23.56 -4.96
N GLU A 215 -1.49 23.19 -5.10
CA GLU A 215 -2.52 23.53 -4.13
C GLU A 215 -2.18 22.96 -2.74
N ALA A 216 -1.69 21.71 -2.67
CA ALA A 216 -1.26 21.13 -1.42
C ALA A 216 -0.08 21.89 -0.78
N PHE A 217 0.87 22.40 -1.55
CA PHE A 217 1.97 23.23 -1.03
C PHE A 217 1.47 24.55 -0.43
N HIS A 218 0.41 25.17 -0.98
CA HIS A 218 -0.18 26.38 -0.43
C HIS A 218 -0.99 26.12 0.85
N GLY A 219 -1.49 24.91 1.05
CA GLY A 219 -2.32 24.53 2.21
C GLY A 219 -1.55 24.29 3.51
N GLY A 220 -0.20 24.26 3.48
CA GLY A 220 0.62 24.04 4.68
C GLY A 220 1.82 23.11 4.47
N ASP A 221 2.22 22.39 5.51
CA ASP A 221 3.34 21.45 5.50
C ASP A 221 2.98 20.19 4.69
N ALA A 222 3.25 20.23 3.39
CA ALA A 222 3.07 19.08 2.54
C ALA A 222 4.14 18.02 2.86
N PRO A 223 3.75 16.73 2.99
CA PRO A 223 4.71 15.66 3.19
C PRO A 223 5.77 15.59 2.08
N VAL A 224 6.96 15.13 2.42
CA VAL A 224 8.11 15.11 1.50
C VAL A 224 7.83 14.35 0.19
N TRP A 225 7.03 13.30 0.24
CA TRP A 225 6.66 12.53 -0.95
C TRP A 225 5.86 13.33 -2.00
N VAL A 226 5.18 14.42 -1.59
CA VAL A 226 4.45 15.28 -2.52
C VAL A 226 5.40 16.03 -3.45
N TYR A 227 6.55 16.46 -2.93
CA TYR A 227 7.61 17.11 -3.71
C TYR A 227 8.20 16.15 -4.74
N GLY A 228 8.48 14.90 -4.34
CA GLY A 228 8.96 13.85 -5.27
C GLY A 228 7.95 13.57 -6.39
N ASN A 229 6.66 13.52 -6.07
CA ASN A 229 5.61 13.30 -7.07
C ASN A 229 5.40 14.53 -7.99
N ALA A 230 5.53 15.75 -7.46
CA ALA A 230 5.52 16.98 -8.25
C ALA A 230 6.72 17.04 -9.22
N ALA A 231 7.88 16.58 -8.78
CA ALA A 231 9.06 16.46 -9.63
C ALA A 231 8.81 15.47 -10.79
N CYS A 232 8.25 14.29 -10.51
CA CYS A 232 7.89 13.32 -11.52
C CYS A 232 6.90 13.90 -12.55
N ALA A 233 5.83 14.57 -12.07
CA ALA A 233 4.85 15.22 -12.94
C ALA A 233 5.50 16.29 -13.84
N SER A 234 6.34 17.15 -13.24
CA SER A 234 7.06 18.21 -13.96
C SER A 234 8.02 17.63 -15.02
N ALA A 235 8.75 16.57 -14.69
CA ALA A 235 9.66 15.90 -15.63
C ALA A 235 8.91 15.32 -16.84
N LEU A 236 7.76 14.69 -16.61
CA LEU A 236 6.89 14.14 -17.66
C LEU A 236 6.24 15.24 -18.53
N LEU A 237 6.04 16.43 -17.97
CA LEU A 237 5.59 17.62 -18.72
C LEU A 237 6.73 18.33 -19.44
N GLY A 238 7.97 17.83 -19.37
CA GLY A 238 9.15 18.46 -19.96
C GLY A 238 9.67 19.70 -19.22
N GLN A 239 9.16 19.96 -18.01
CA GLN A 239 9.55 21.09 -17.16
C GLN A 239 10.77 20.69 -16.31
N ARG A 240 11.89 20.37 -16.97
CA ARG A 240 13.07 19.72 -16.36
C ARG A 240 13.66 20.53 -15.18
N SER A 241 13.84 21.82 -15.34
CA SER A 241 14.40 22.69 -14.27
C SER A 241 13.46 22.78 -13.07
N THR A 242 12.15 22.80 -13.30
CA THR A 242 11.13 22.77 -12.23
C THR A 242 11.17 21.44 -11.48
N ALA A 243 11.33 20.34 -12.21
CA ALA A 243 11.45 19.00 -11.62
C ALA A 243 12.69 18.91 -10.70
N ILE A 244 13.84 19.45 -11.13
CA ILE A 244 15.06 19.53 -10.30
C ILE A 244 14.80 20.35 -9.03
N ALA A 245 14.13 21.51 -9.15
CA ALA A 245 13.83 22.35 -7.99
C ALA A 245 12.95 21.63 -6.95
N TYR A 246 11.96 20.83 -7.39
CA TYR A 246 11.15 20.02 -6.46
C TYR A 246 11.94 18.88 -5.82
N LEU A 247 12.87 18.27 -6.54
CA LEU A 247 13.75 17.24 -5.95
C LEU A 247 14.70 17.84 -4.92
N ASP A 248 15.25 19.01 -5.19
CA ASP A 248 16.11 19.73 -4.26
C ASP A 248 15.37 20.08 -2.97
N GLU A 249 14.16 20.62 -3.10
CA GLU A 249 13.27 20.88 -1.96
C GLU A 249 12.91 19.58 -1.20
N ALA A 250 12.69 18.47 -1.91
CA ALA A 250 12.44 17.18 -1.28
C ALA A 250 13.63 16.72 -0.42
N LEU A 251 14.87 16.86 -0.93
CA LEU A 251 16.08 16.56 -0.19
C LEU A 251 16.24 17.45 1.05
N ASP A 252 15.98 18.74 0.93
CA ASP A 252 16.03 19.68 2.06
C ASP A 252 15.02 19.34 3.14
N ARG A 253 13.95 18.65 2.79
CA ARG A 253 12.89 18.16 3.69
C ARG A 253 13.11 16.74 4.20
N GLY A 254 14.25 16.12 3.88
CA GLY A 254 14.64 14.80 4.37
C GLY A 254 14.24 13.63 3.49
N TYR A 255 14.07 13.84 2.17
CA TYR A 255 13.95 12.72 1.23
C TYR A 255 15.29 11.96 1.18
N ASP A 256 15.24 10.64 1.39
CA ASP A 256 16.42 9.77 1.54
C ASP A 256 16.41 8.52 0.63
N ASP A 257 15.35 8.30 -0.15
CA ASP A 257 15.21 7.12 -1.02
C ASP A 257 15.98 7.27 -2.34
N LEU A 258 17.30 7.02 -2.27
CA LEU A 258 18.20 7.06 -3.43
C LEU A 258 17.82 6.03 -4.50
N GLU A 259 17.45 4.83 -4.10
CA GLU A 259 17.10 3.76 -5.04
C GLU A 259 15.88 4.14 -5.89
N ARG A 260 14.84 4.65 -5.26
CA ARG A 260 13.64 5.12 -5.95
C ARG A 260 13.93 6.29 -6.89
N LEU A 261 14.79 7.22 -6.48
CA LEU A 261 15.19 8.34 -7.33
C LEU A 261 15.90 7.84 -8.60
N LEU A 262 16.88 6.95 -8.45
CA LEU A 262 17.69 6.44 -9.57
C LEU A 262 16.92 5.51 -10.51
N THR A 263 15.93 4.75 -9.99
CA THR A 263 15.19 3.75 -10.77
C THR A 263 13.89 4.27 -11.38
N SER A 264 13.47 5.49 -11.03
CA SER A 264 12.22 6.07 -11.52
C SER A 264 12.30 6.40 -13.00
N GLU A 265 11.54 5.67 -13.83
CA GLU A 265 11.38 5.95 -15.26
C GLU A 265 10.80 7.35 -15.53
N HIS A 266 10.04 7.91 -14.59
CA HIS A 266 9.45 9.24 -14.70
C HIS A 266 10.48 10.37 -14.66
N LEU A 267 11.65 10.12 -14.10
CA LEU A 267 12.74 11.08 -13.98
C LEU A 267 13.84 10.89 -15.05
N ALA A 268 13.68 9.93 -15.96
CA ALA A 268 14.70 9.58 -16.97
C ALA A 268 15.13 10.78 -17.83
N SER A 269 14.22 11.74 -18.07
CA SER A 269 14.54 12.96 -18.83
C SER A 269 15.49 13.92 -18.11
N LEU A 270 15.78 13.70 -16.83
CA LEU A 270 16.66 14.55 -16.03
C LEU A 270 18.11 14.03 -15.98
N HIS A 271 18.33 12.74 -16.31
CA HIS A 271 19.60 12.05 -16.08
C HIS A 271 20.81 12.65 -16.79
N ASP A 272 20.62 13.41 -17.88
CA ASP A 272 21.67 14.10 -18.63
C ASP A 272 21.99 15.50 -18.09
N MET A 273 21.27 15.99 -17.09
CA MET A 273 21.48 17.31 -16.49
C MET A 273 22.60 17.29 -15.44
N GLU A 274 23.41 18.34 -15.38
CA GLU A 274 24.45 18.48 -14.34
C GLU A 274 23.82 18.62 -12.94
N GLU A 275 22.69 19.32 -12.84
CA GLU A 275 21.93 19.49 -11.60
C GLU A 275 21.41 18.15 -11.07
N TRP A 276 21.02 17.22 -11.94
CA TRP A 276 20.65 15.86 -11.56
C TRP A 276 21.82 15.12 -10.91
N LYS A 277 23.00 15.19 -11.50
CA LYS A 277 24.20 14.54 -10.96
C LYS A 277 24.52 15.09 -9.58
N ALA A 278 24.46 16.41 -9.40
CA ALA A 278 24.70 17.05 -8.11
C ALA A 278 23.68 16.60 -7.04
N LEU A 279 22.40 16.43 -7.41
CA LEU A 279 21.37 15.89 -6.51
C LEU A 279 21.66 14.44 -6.09
N VAL A 280 22.05 13.58 -7.04
CA VAL A 280 22.38 12.19 -6.77
C VAL A 280 23.59 12.08 -5.85
N ASP A 281 24.65 12.86 -6.09
CA ASP A 281 25.85 12.91 -5.24
C ASP A 281 25.47 13.33 -3.81
N ARG A 282 24.68 14.39 -3.67
CA ARG A 282 24.20 14.90 -2.36
C ARG A 282 23.41 13.85 -1.60
N LEU A 283 22.49 13.14 -2.27
CA LEU A 283 21.70 12.09 -1.65
C LEU A 283 22.55 10.88 -1.24
N GLY A 284 23.55 10.54 -2.06
CA GLY A 284 24.53 9.48 -1.73
C GLY A 284 25.36 9.80 -0.47
N GLU A 285 25.72 11.06 -0.25
CA GLU A 285 26.37 11.52 0.97
C GLU A 285 25.45 11.40 2.20
N ILE A 286 24.17 11.78 2.07
CA ILE A 286 23.17 11.66 3.14
C ILE A 286 22.99 10.18 3.52
N ALA A 287 22.79 9.29 2.56
CA ALA A 287 22.62 7.85 2.78
C ALA A 287 23.84 7.21 3.47
N SER A 288 25.05 7.67 3.12
CA SER A 288 26.30 7.17 3.72
C SER A 288 26.54 7.67 5.16
N SER A 289 25.93 8.78 5.55
CA SER A 289 26.05 9.36 6.89
C SER A 289 25.06 8.78 7.90
N THR A 290 24.02 8.08 7.41
CA THR A 290 22.92 7.52 8.23
C THR A 290 23.07 5.99 8.43
N ALA A 291 24.03 5.34 7.74
CA ALA A 291 24.34 3.92 7.84
C ALA A 291 25.48 3.66 8.83
#